data_07affc8debc540163c9fb25b2eaba48b
#
_entry.id   07affc8debc540163c9fb25b2eaba48b
#
_cell.length_a   1.000
_cell.length_b   1.000
_cell.length_c   1.000
_cell.angle_alpha   90.00
_cell.angle_beta   90.00
_cell.angle_gamma   90.00
#
_symmetry.space_group_name_H-M   'P 1'
#
loop_
_entity.id
_entity.type
_entity.pdbx_description
1 polymer ?
#
loop_
_entity_poly.entity_id
_entity_poly.type
_entity_poly.pdbx_seq_one_letter_code
_entity_poly.pdbx_strand_id
1 'polypeptide(L)'
;MNDIITDIKKLKEETLLNLKNSKSNNTIRAYKSDFNDFALFCVKNGFKSLPSEPKIISLYLTYLSTKNVKMSTLKRRLVSIGVIHKIKGHYLDTKHPSIIENIMGIKRRKGSIQKGKKPLLINSLRKIINVIDEQKNEEIKKLRDRSIILIGFAGGFRRNEIVSLDYDDLEFVTEGVKINIKRSKTDQFGEGSLKGLPYFNNPEYCPVVSIQNWLSLSKINSGALFRRFSKGSKL
;
A
#
# COMPACT_ATOMS: atom_id res chain seq x y z
N MET A 1 -4.65 -49.61 -3.19
CA MET A 1 -5.62 -48.65 -3.82
C MET A 1 -6.54 -48.21 -2.71
N ASN A 2 -6.07 -47.33 -1.91
CA ASN A 2 -6.82 -46.80 -0.75
C ASN A 2 -6.57 -45.33 -0.76
N ASP A 3 -7.57 -44.64 -1.16
CA ASP A 3 -8.43 -43.97 -0.45
C ASP A 3 -8.28 -42.62 -0.06
N ILE A 4 -8.51 -41.92 -0.85
CA ILE A 4 -8.61 -40.46 -0.72
C ILE A 4 -10.01 -40.18 -0.20
N ILE A 5 -10.24 -40.50 1.06
CA ILE A 5 -11.27 -39.80 1.83
C ILE A 5 -10.65 -38.49 2.26
N THR A 6 -10.47 -37.65 1.32
CA THR A 6 -10.06 -36.28 1.57
C THR A 6 -11.25 -35.62 2.25
N ASP A 7 -11.08 -35.13 3.46
CA ASP A 7 -12.12 -34.42 4.20
C ASP A 7 -12.57 -33.19 3.38
N ILE A 8 -13.64 -33.35 2.62
CA ILE A 8 -14.20 -32.33 1.74
C ILE A 8 -14.53 -31.05 2.51
N LYS A 9 -14.89 -31.18 3.81
CA LYS A 9 -15.15 -30.01 4.65
C LYS A 9 -13.88 -29.21 4.88
N LYS A 10 -12.78 -29.89 5.21
CA LYS A 10 -11.46 -29.27 5.40
C LYS A 10 -10.95 -28.63 4.10
N LEU A 11 -11.10 -29.31 2.97
CA LEU A 11 -10.74 -28.75 1.66
C LEU A 11 -11.54 -27.49 1.31
N LYS A 12 -12.84 -27.46 1.61
CA LYS A 12 -13.67 -26.28 1.42
C LYS A 12 -13.18 -25.12 2.29
N GLU A 13 -12.84 -25.36 3.55
CA GLU A 13 -12.31 -24.35 4.47
C GLU A 13 -10.97 -23.80 3.97
N GLU A 14 -10.05 -24.66 3.57
CA GLU A 14 -8.75 -24.25 3.00
C GLU A 14 -8.92 -23.49 1.67
N THR A 15 -9.84 -23.94 0.82
CA THR A 15 -10.14 -23.22 -0.44
C THR A 15 -10.67 -21.82 -0.17
N LEU A 16 -11.57 -21.65 0.80
CA LEU A 16 -12.07 -20.34 1.21
C LEU A 16 -10.95 -19.45 1.76
N LEU A 17 -10.04 -20.03 2.54
CA LEU A 17 -8.86 -19.32 3.05
C LEU A 17 -7.95 -18.86 1.91
N ASN A 18 -7.68 -19.74 0.94
CA ASN A 18 -6.87 -19.40 -0.24
C ASN A 18 -7.52 -18.28 -1.08
N LEU A 19 -8.83 -18.35 -1.31
CA LEU A 19 -9.58 -17.32 -2.02
C LEU A 19 -9.53 -15.97 -1.26
N LYS A 20 -9.65 -16.00 0.06
CA LYS A 20 -9.53 -14.81 0.92
C LYS A 20 -8.13 -14.21 0.85
N ASN A 21 -7.09 -15.04 0.85
CA ASN A 21 -5.70 -14.62 0.80
C ASN A 21 -5.21 -14.26 -0.62
N SER A 22 -6.01 -14.51 -1.66
CA SER A 22 -5.66 -14.19 -3.05
C SER A 22 -5.46 -12.68 -3.31
N LYS A 23 -5.88 -11.82 -2.39
CA LYS A 23 -5.75 -10.37 -2.47
C LYS A 23 -5.29 -9.78 -1.16
N SER A 24 -4.47 -8.73 -1.21
CA SER A 24 -4.05 -8.03 0.00
C SER A 24 -5.25 -7.40 0.73
N ASN A 25 -5.15 -7.30 2.06
CA ASN A 25 -6.17 -6.67 2.91
C ASN A 25 -6.50 -5.23 2.47
N ASN A 26 -5.50 -4.48 2.01
CA ASN A 26 -5.69 -3.13 1.50
C ASN A 26 -6.51 -3.11 0.20
N THR A 27 -6.30 -4.09 -0.69
CA THR A 27 -7.09 -4.25 -1.91
C THR A 27 -8.54 -4.60 -1.58
N ILE A 28 -8.77 -5.53 -0.66
CA ILE A 28 -10.12 -5.91 -0.21
C ILE A 28 -10.83 -4.70 0.41
N ARG A 29 -10.14 -3.94 1.27
CA ARG A 29 -10.69 -2.72 1.90
C ARG A 29 -11.05 -1.68 0.84
N ALA A 30 -10.19 -1.47 -0.15
CA ALA A 30 -10.45 -0.54 -1.24
C ALA A 30 -11.67 -0.96 -2.07
N TYR A 31 -11.80 -2.26 -2.42
CA TYR A 31 -12.94 -2.76 -3.17
C TYR A 31 -14.26 -2.60 -2.41
N LYS A 32 -14.26 -2.91 -1.11
CA LYS A 32 -15.44 -2.71 -0.25
C LYS A 32 -15.84 -1.23 -0.19
N SER A 33 -14.88 -0.33 0.01
CA SER A 33 -15.14 1.12 0.06
C SER A 33 -15.69 1.65 -1.27
N ASP A 34 -15.10 1.23 -2.39
CA ASP A 34 -15.55 1.63 -3.72
C ASP A 34 -16.95 1.13 -4.04
N PHE A 35 -17.26 -0.12 -3.68
CA PHE A 35 -18.58 -0.69 -3.90
C PHE A 35 -19.64 -0.03 -3.01
N ASN A 36 -19.31 0.29 -1.76
CA ASN A 36 -20.23 1.01 -0.87
C ASN A 36 -20.59 2.39 -1.43
N ASP A 37 -19.63 3.11 -2.00
CA ASP A 37 -19.90 4.41 -2.64
C ASP A 37 -20.84 4.25 -3.86
N PHE A 38 -20.62 3.19 -4.66
CA PHE A 38 -21.54 2.85 -5.76
C PHE A 38 -22.94 2.47 -5.27
N ALA A 39 -23.02 1.64 -4.21
CA ALA A 39 -24.30 1.24 -3.64
C ALA A 39 -25.09 2.44 -3.10
N LEU A 40 -24.41 3.39 -2.44
CA LEU A 40 -25.02 4.63 -1.99
C LEU A 40 -25.53 5.49 -3.16
N PHE A 41 -24.79 5.56 -4.27
CA PHE A 41 -25.26 6.21 -5.48
C PHE A 41 -26.52 5.52 -6.03
N CYS A 42 -26.55 4.20 -6.07
CA CYS A 42 -27.71 3.44 -6.54
C CYS A 42 -28.93 3.69 -5.66
N VAL A 43 -28.79 3.59 -4.35
CA VAL A 43 -29.89 3.84 -3.39
C VAL A 43 -30.48 5.25 -3.57
N LYS A 44 -29.64 6.27 -3.69
CA LYS A 44 -30.08 7.67 -3.88
C LYS A 44 -30.83 7.91 -5.17
N ASN A 45 -30.61 7.07 -6.18
CA ASN A 45 -31.24 7.22 -7.51
C ASN A 45 -32.26 6.12 -7.83
N GLY A 46 -32.66 5.31 -6.85
CA GLY A 46 -33.63 4.25 -7.03
C GLY A 46 -33.16 3.06 -7.88
N PHE A 47 -31.83 2.83 -7.96
CA PHE A 47 -31.26 1.72 -8.72
C PHE A 47 -30.86 0.56 -7.83
N LYS A 48 -30.83 -0.65 -8.40
CA LYS A 48 -30.18 -1.81 -7.80
C LYS A 48 -28.68 -1.74 -7.97
N SER A 49 -27.94 -1.94 -6.87
CA SER A 49 -26.47 -2.00 -6.93
C SER A 49 -25.95 -3.42 -7.21
N LEU A 50 -26.73 -4.46 -6.90
CA LEU A 50 -26.33 -5.86 -7.07
C LEU A 50 -27.54 -6.77 -7.29
N PRO A 51 -27.68 -7.47 -8.43
CA PRO A 51 -26.91 -7.22 -9.64
C PRO A 51 -27.20 -5.81 -10.22
N SER A 52 -26.21 -5.26 -10.94
CA SER A 52 -26.36 -3.97 -11.60
C SER A 52 -26.12 -4.09 -13.10
N GLU A 53 -26.74 -3.20 -13.87
CA GLU A 53 -26.61 -3.16 -15.32
C GLU A 53 -25.46 -2.25 -15.77
N PRO A 54 -24.84 -2.52 -16.93
CA PRO A 54 -23.78 -1.68 -17.48
C PRO A 54 -24.17 -0.19 -17.63
N LYS A 55 -25.45 0.09 -17.96
CA LYS A 55 -25.98 1.45 -18.08
C LYS A 55 -25.90 2.23 -16.76
N ILE A 56 -26.25 1.58 -15.63
CA ILE A 56 -26.21 2.21 -14.30
C ILE A 56 -24.77 2.51 -13.88
N ILE A 57 -23.85 1.59 -14.19
CA ILE A 57 -22.41 1.80 -13.95
C ILE A 57 -21.90 2.98 -14.78
N SER A 58 -22.32 3.08 -16.03
CA SER A 58 -21.98 4.21 -16.91
C SER A 58 -22.45 5.53 -16.32
N LEU A 59 -23.68 5.60 -15.81
CA LEU A 59 -24.20 6.78 -15.11
C LEU A 59 -23.39 7.13 -13.87
N TYR A 60 -23.02 6.14 -13.05
CA TYR A 60 -22.18 6.35 -11.90
C TYR A 60 -20.79 6.89 -12.26
N LEU A 61 -20.15 6.35 -13.29
CA LEU A 61 -18.85 6.85 -13.76
C LEU A 61 -18.95 8.29 -14.26
N THR A 62 -20.04 8.63 -14.95
CA THR A 62 -20.33 10.00 -15.37
C THR A 62 -20.51 10.92 -14.16
N TYR A 63 -21.31 10.53 -13.17
CA TYR A 63 -21.47 11.25 -11.91
C TYR A 63 -20.14 11.51 -11.21
N LEU A 64 -19.27 10.51 -11.09
CA LEU A 64 -17.95 10.72 -10.54
C LEU A 64 -17.09 11.67 -11.36
N SER A 65 -17.24 11.61 -12.68
CA SER A 65 -16.55 12.52 -13.58
C SER A 65 -16.99 13.97 -13.36
N THR A 66 -18.27 14.26 -13.13
CA THR A 66 -18.72 15.64 -12.80
C THR A 66 -18.12 16.16 -11.50
N LYS A 67 -17.81 15.26 -10.55
CA LYS A 67 -17.12 15.59 -9.29
C LYS A 67 -15.59 15.68 -9.41
N ASN A 68 -15.04 15.78 -10.60
CA ASN A 68 -13.60 15.88 -10.86
C ASN A 68 -12.75 14.72 -10.30
N VAL A 69 -13.35 13.53 -10.15
CA VAL A 69 -12.61 12.34 -9.77
C VAL A 69 -11.62 11.95 -10.86
N LYS A 70 -10.40 11.58 -10.48
CA LYS A 70 -9.32 11.21 -11.41
C LYS A 70 -9.68 9.97 -12.23
N MET A 71 -9.23 9.94 -13.48
CA MET A 71 -9.45 8.81 -14.40
C MET A 71 -8.97 7.46 -13.83
N SER A 72 -7.82 7.44 -13.13
CA SER A 72 -7.31 6.24 -12.46
C SER A 72 -8.27 5.71 -11.39
N THR A 73 -8.93 6.60 -10.67
CA THR A 73 -9.95 6.24 -9.67
C THR A 73 -11.22 5.71 -10.33
N LEU A 74 -11.68 6.29 -11.44
CA LEU A 74 -12.83 5.77 -12.19
C LEU A 74 -12.59 4.33 -12.64
N LYS A 75 -11.41 4.07 -13.23
CA LYS A 75 -11.01 2.70 -13.65
C LYS A 75 -10.96 1.73 -12.47
N ARG A 76 -10.38 2.14 -11.34
CA ARG A 76 -10.30 1.29 -10.14
C ARG A 76 -11.69 0.96 -9.61
N ARG A 77 -12.61 1.93 -9.56
CA ARG A 77 -14.00 1.72 -9.11
C ARG A 77 -14.76 0.76 -10.01
N LEU A 78 -14.60 0.87 -11.33
CA LEU A 78 -15.16 -0.10 -12.26
C LEU A 78 -14.66 -1.53 -11.98
N VAL A 79 -13.35 -1.69 -11.78
CA VAL A 79 -12.76 -2.99 -11.41
C VAL A 79 -13.35 -3.50 -10.10
N SER A 80 -13.46 -2.63 -9.08
CA SER A 80 -14.02 -2.99 -7.76
C SER A 80 -15.46 -3.48 -7.87
N ILE A 81 -16.28 -2.80 -8.65
CA ILE A 81 -17.70 -3.19 -8.89
C ILE A 81 -17.75 -4.55 -9.58
N GLY A 82 -16.96 -4.76 -10.64
CA GLY A 82 -16.92 -6.04 -11.35
C GLY A 82 -16.46 -7.20 -10.46
N VAL A 83 -15.44 -6.99 -9.62
CA VAL A 83 -14.96 -8.00 -8.68
C VAL A 83 -16.03 -8.36 -7.64
N ILE A 84 -16.76 -7.38 -7.09
CA ILE A 84 -17.82 -7.67 -6.11
C ILE A 84 -18.98 -8.42 -6.76
N HIS A 85 -19.40 -8.05 -7.98
CA HIS A 85 -20.39 -8.82 -8.72
C HIS A 85 -19.96 -10.28 -8.89
N LYS A 86 -18.73 -10.51 -9.35
CA LYS A 86 -18.18 -11.87 -9.52
C LYS A 86 -18.17 -12.67 -8.23
N ILE A 87 -17.70 -12.07 -7.12
CA ILE A 87 -17.67 -12.74 -5.79
C ILE A 87 -19.08 -13.10 -5.32
N LYS A 88 -20.07 -12.30 -5.67
CA LYS A 88 -21.48 -12.51 -5.31
C LYS A 88 -22.24 -13.40 -6.30
N GLY A 89 -21.55 -14.00 -7.29
CA GLY A 89 -22.14 -14.91 -8.26
C GLY A 89 -22.95 -14.21 -9.36
N HIS A 90 -22.80 -12.89 -9.52
CA HIS A 90 -23.51 -12.14 -10.56
C HIS A 90 -22.59 -11.84 -11.74
N TYR A 91 -23.09 -12.06 -12.95
CA TYR A 91 -22.39 -11.63 -14.16
C TYR A 91 -22.53 -10.11 -14.33
N LEU A 92 -21.41 -9.48 -14.69
CA LEU A 92 -21.35 -8.09 -15.09
C LEU A 92 -20.31 -7.93 -16.19
N ASP A 93 -20.74 -7.50 -17.37
CA ASP A 93 -19.83 -7.16 -18.45
C ASP A 93 -19.24 -5.75 -18.23
N THR A 94 -18.08 -5.70 -17.63
CA THR A 94 -17.33 -4.44 -17.42
C THR A 94 -16.71 -3.88 -18.70
N LYS A 95 -16.72 -4.66 -19.79
CA LYS A 95 -16.25 -4.26 -21.13
C LYS A 95 -17.40 -3.86 -22.06
N HIS A 96 -18.63 -3.84 -21.57
CA HIS A 96 -19.79 -3.43 -22.35
C HIS A 96 -19.57 -2.07 -23.03
N PRO A 97 -19.95 -1.91 -24.31
CA PRO A 97 -19.73 -0.67 -25.08
C PRO A 97 -20.14 0.60 -24.34
N SER A 98 -21.32 0.60 -23.68
CA SER A 98 -21.80 1.77 -22.91
C SER A 98 -20.84 2.21 -21.80
N ILE A 99 -20.05 1.30 -21.21
CA ILE A 99 -19.06 1.63 -20.18
C ILE A 99 -17.77 2.12 -20.83
N ILE A 100 -17.27 1.36 -21.81
CA ILE A 100 -15.98 1.65 -22.44
C ILE A 100 -16.03 2.97 -23.22
N GLU A 101 -17.04 3.17 -24.03
CA GLU A 101 -17.20 4.41 -24.80
C GLU A 101 -17.39 5.62 -23.89
N ASN A 102 -18.18 5.48 -22.81
CA ASN A 102 -18.31 6.53 -21.81
C ASN A 102 -16.99 6.91 -21.16
N ILE A 103 -16.19 5.91 -20.74
CA ILE A 103 -14.84 6.14 -20.19
C ILE A 103 -13.96 6.84 -21.23
N MET A 104 -14.01 6.42 -22.49
CA MET A 104 -13.25 7.06 -23.58
C MET A 104 -13.70 8.52 -23.81
N GLY A 105 -15.00 8.78 -23.79
CA GLY A 105 -15.56 10.13 -23.87
C GLY A 105 -15.13 11.02 -22.71
N ILE A 106 -15.19 10.50 -21.47
CA ILE A 106 -14.71 11.21 -20.29
C ILE A 106 -13.20 11.51 -20.43
N LYS A 107 -12.40 10.54 -20.89
CA LYS A 107 -10.95 10.71 -21.08
C LYS A 107 -10.64 11.77 -22.13
N ARG A 108 -11.35 11.80 -23.25
CA ARG A 108 -11.17 12.83 -24.31
C ARG A 108 -11.50 14.21 -23.79
N ARG A 109 -12.62 14.36 -23.06
CA ARG A 109 -13.09 15.64 -22.54
C ARG A 109 -12.22 16.22 -21.43
N LYS A 110 -11.72 15.37 -20.50
CA LYS A 110 -10.98 15.83 -19.32
C LYS A 110 -9.46 15.70 -19.44
N GLY A 111 -8.99 15.00 -20.45
CA GLY A 111 -7.59 14.58 -20.53
C GLY A 111 -7.27 13.44 -19.54
N SER A 112 -6.08 12.92 -19.66
CA SER A 112 -5.59 11.83 -18.78
C SER A 112 -4.19 12.11 -18.21
N ILE A 113 -3.74 13.36 -18.33
CA ILE A 113 -2.40 13.73 -17.85
C ILE A 113 -2.37 13.59 -16.33
N GLN A 114 -1.50 12.72 -15.87
CA GLN A 114 -1.19 12.60 -14.46
C GLN A 114 0.00 13.48 -14.13
N LYS A 115 -0.21 14.50 -13.30
CA LYS A 115 0.91 15.25 -12.75
C LYS A 115 1.67 14.34 -11.79
N GLY A 116 2.86 13.90 -12.18
CA GLY A 116 3.78 13.15 -11.32
C GLY A 116 4.16 13.98 -10.09
N LYS A 117 4.54 13.30 -9.02
CA LYS A 117 5.16 13.96 -7.87
C LYS A 117 6.60 14.32 -8.22
N LYS A 118 7.08 15.47 -7.74
CA LYS A 118 8.48 15.82 -7.88
C LYS A 118 9.34 14.83 -7.08
N PRO A 119 10.50 14.41 -7.60
CA PRO A 119 11.42 13.56 -6.86
C PRO A 119 11.95 14.31 -5.63
N LEU A 120 12.21 13.58 -4.56
CA LEU A 120 12.91 14.10 -3.39
C LEU A 120 14.41 14.21 -3.73
N LEU A 121 14.91 15.42 -3.83
CA LEU A 121 16.32 15.69 -4.08
C LEU A 121 17.11 15.76 -2.76
N ILE A 122 18.44 15.57 -2.83
CA ILE A 122 19.34 15.58 -1.67
C ILE A 122 19.19 16.87 -0.85
N ASN A 123 19.10 18.03 -1.49
CA ASN A 123 18.91 19.30 -0.76
C ASN A 123 17.58 19.37 -0.01
N SER A 124 16.53 18.74 -0.53
CA SER A 124 15.25 18.64 0.16
C SER A 124 15.31 17.64 1.32
N LEU A 125 16.06 16.54 1.13
CA LEU A 125 16.32 15.58 2.21
C LEU A 125 17.03 16.24 3.39
N ARG A 126 18.12 16.98 3.12
CA ARG A 126 18.86 17.72 4.15
C ARG A 126 17.94 18.67 4.93
N LYS A 127 17.11 19.44 4.24
CA LYS A 127 16.13 20.32 4.90
C LYS A 127 15.16 19.56 5.81
N ILE A 128 14.69 18.37 5.38
CA ILE A 128 13.81 17.53 6.22
C ILE A 128 14.55 17.07 7.49
N ILE A 129 15.79 16.62 7.35
CA ILE A 129 16.59 16.18 8.50
C ILE A 129 16.82 17.35 9.49
N ASN A 130 17.21 18.53 9.00
CA ASN A 130 17.39 19.70 9.85
C ASN A 130 16.09 20.05 10.61
N VAL A 131 14.93 20.02 9.93
CA VAL A 131 13.65 20.27 10.58
C VAL A 131 13.35 19.23 11.68
N ILE A 132 13.72 17.96 11.49
CA ILE A 132 13.56 16.93 12.52
C ILE A 132 14.42 17.26 13.75
N ASP A 133 15.67 17.71 13.52
CA ASP A 133 16.63 18.03 14.57
C ASP A 133 16.24 19.28 15.37
N GLU A 134 15.66 20.28 14.71
CA GLU A 134 15.18 21.52 15.33
C GLU A 134 13.86 21.33 16.12
N GLN A 135 13.13 20.24 15.90
CA GLN A 135 11.87 20.00 16.61
C GLN A 135 12.10 19.86 18.14
N LYS A 136 11.17 20.41 18.93
CA LYS A 136 11.15 20.25 20.39
C LYS A 136 10.63 18.86 20.81
N ASN A 137 11.09 17.82 20.13
CA ASN A 137 10.76 16.43 20.43
C ASN A 137 11.85 15.80 21.29
N GLU A 138 11.51 14.70 21.95
CA GLU A 138 12.50 13.88 22.63
C GLU A 138 13.48 13.28 21.62
N GLU A 139 14.75 13.17 22.03
CA GLU A 139 15.84 12.70 21.16
C GLU A 139 15.55 11.34 20.52
N ILE A 140 14.94 10.45 21.29
CA ILE A 140 14.57 9.13 20.78
C ILE A 140 13.58 9.19 19.59
N LYS A 141 12.68 10.16 19.58
CA LYS A 141 11.75 10.38 18.45
C LYS A 141 12.47 10.91 17.23
N LYS A 142 13.40 11.86 17.43
CA LYS A 142 14.24 12.41 16.35
C LYS A 142 15.06 11.30 15.69
N LEU A 143 15.73 10.48 16.47
CA LEU A 143 16.54 9.36 15.94
C LEU A 143 15.71 8.36 15.14
N ARG A 144 14.51 8.01 15.62
CA ARG A 144 13.60 7.14 14.86
C ARG A 144 13.21 7.77 13.53
N ASP A 145 12.78 9.02 13.54
CA ASP A 145 12.26 9.70 12.35
C ASP A 145 13.38 9.96 11.34
N ARG A 146 14.59 10.30 11.80
CA ARG A 146 15.80 10.38 10.96
C ARG A 146 16.09 9.03 10.29
N SER A 147 16.11 7.95 11.07
CA SER A 147 16.39 6.60 10.54
C SER A 147 15.38 6.19 9.48
N ILE A 148 14.08 6.41 9.72
CA ILE A 148 13.02 6.13 8.75
C ILE A 148 13.26 6.89 7.42
N ILE A 149 13.56 8.18 7.51
CA ILE A 149 13.75 9.03 6.32
C ILE A 149 15.04 8.67 5.57
N LEU A 150 16.15 8.50 6.27
CA LEU A 150 17.46 8.19 5.66
C LEU A 150 17.47 6.81 5.01
N ILE A 151 16.96 5.79 5.70
CA ILE A 151 16.83 4.43 5.14
C ILE A 151 15.90 4.47 3.93
N GLY A 152 14.73 5.09 4.09
CA GLY A 152 13.72 5.16 3.04
C GLY A 152 14.25 5.81 1.77
N PHE A 153 15.06 6.87 1.91
CA PHE A 153 15.67 7.56 0.79
C PHE A 153 16.82 6.76 0.17
N ALA A 154 17.78 6.31 0.99
CA ALA A 154 18.97 5.60 0.50
C ALA A 154 18.65 4.27 -0.16
N GLY A 155 17.73 3.50 0.43
CA GLY A 155 17.32 2.19 -0.09
C GLY A 155 16.15 2.22 -1.08
N GLY A 156 15.55 3.39 -1.34
CA GLY A 156 14.35 3.48 -2.20
C GLY A 156 13.20 2.62 -1.70
N PHE A 157 13.03 2.52 -0.37
CA PHE A 157 12.00 1.69 0.23
C PHE A 157 10.61 2.26 0.03
N ARG A 158 9.63 1.38 -0.17
CA ARG A 158 8.23 1.75 -0.03
C ARG A 158 7.86 1.87 1.45
N ARG A 159 6.90 2.75 1.76
CA ARG A 159 6.45 2.94 3.15
C ARG A 159 6.13 1.63 3.88
N ASN A 160 5.43 0.70 3.22
CA ASN A 160 5.07 -0.57 3.84
C ASN A 160 6.28 -1.48 4.07
N GLU A 161 7.30 -1.40 3.23
CA GLU A 161 8.55 -2.14 3.41
C GLU A 161 9.26 -1.65 4.69
N ILE A 162 9.37 -0.33 4.89
CA ILE A 162 10.00 0.24 6.10
C ILE A 162 9.26 -0.14 7.38
N VAL A 163 7.92 -0.02 7.38
CA VAL A 163 7.13 -0.27 8.61
C VAL A 163 6.98 -1.75 8.94
N SER A 164 7.32 -2.65 8.02
CA SER A 164 7.32 -4.09 8.23
C SER A 164 8.69 -4.66 8.56
N LEU A 165 9.73 -3.83 8.66
CA LEU A 165 11.07 -4.29 9.08
C LEU A 165 11.06 -4.69 10.54
N ASP A 166 11.61 -5.85 10.80
CA ASP A 166 11.95 -6.33 12.14
C ASP A 166 13.45 -6.13 12.41
N TYR A 167 13.85 -6.20 13.69
CA TYR A 167 15.26 -6.15 14.08
C TYR A 167 16.09 -7.26 13.38
N ASP A 168 15.55 -8.47 13.31
CA ASP A 168 16.20 -9.62 12.70
C ASP A 168 16.34 -9.54 11.18
N ASP A 169 15.74 -8.54 10.55
CA ASP A 169 15.91 -8.27 9.13
C ASP A 169 17.20 -7.48 8.82
N LEU A 170 17.94 -7.06 9.84
CA LEU A 170 19.18 -6.28 9.72
C LEU A 170 20.40 -7.16 9.96
N GLU A 171 21.35 -7.14 9.02
CA GLU A 171 22.69 -7.73 9.16
C GLU A 171 23.72 -6.61 8.96
N PHE A 172 24.37 -6.19 10.04
CA PHE A 172 25.47 -5.22 9.96
C PHE A 172 26.74 -5.92 9.50
N VAL A 173 27.39 -5.32 8.51
CA VAL A 173 28.65 -5.79 7.93
C VAL A 173 29.66 -4.64 7.90
N THR A 174 30.92 -4.94 7.58
CA THR A 174 32.00 -3.92 7.54
C THR A 174 31.67 -2.76 6.61
N GLU A 175 31.01 -3.04 5.48
CA GLU A 175 30.70 -2.05 4.45
C GLU A 175 29.39 -1.29 4.71
N GLY A 176 28.53 -1.78 5.65
CA GLY A 176 27.24 -1.17 5.89
C GLY A 176 26.22 -2.06 6.58
N VAL A 177 24.98 -2.04 6.09
CA VAL A 177 23.90 -2.91 6.59
C VAL A 177 23.16 -3.56 5.42
N LYS A 178 22.96 -4.88 5.52
CA LYS A 178 22.06 -5.64 4.66
C LYS A 178 20.68 -5.66 5.30
N ILE A 179 19.66 -5.39 4.52
CA ILE A 179 18.26 -5.34 4.99
C ILE A 179 17.45 -6.34 4.17
N ASN A 180 16.88 -7.32 4.86
CA ASN A 180 16.03 -8.33 4.26
C ASN A 180 14.58 -7.83 4.18
N ILE A 181 14.01 -7.78 2.97
CA ILE A 181 12.62 -7.39 2.73
C ILE A 181 11.81 -8.67 2.49
N LYS A 182 11.11 -9.13 3.51
CA LYS A 182 10.32 -10.39 3.47
C LYS A 182 9.19 -10.35 2.43
N ARG A 183 8.59 -9.20 2.19
CA ARG A 183 7.50 -9.00 1.21
C ARG A 183 7.47 -7.58 0.69
N SER A 184 7.24 -7.43 -0.60
CA SER A 184 7.03 -6.14 -1.24
C SER A 184 5.73 -6.08 -2.03
N LYS A 185 5.36 -4.90 -2.54
CA LYS A 185 4.18 -4.76 -3.42
C LYS A 185 4.34 -5.52 -4.75
N THR A 186 5.56 -5.69 -5.21
CA THR A 186 5.88 -6.42 -6.44
C THR A 186 6.19 -7.89 -6.19
N ASP A 187 6.58 -8.23 -4.96
CA ASP A 187 6.78 -9.58 -4.48
C ASP A 187 5.65 -9.95 -3.50
N GLN A 188 4.50 -10.34 -4.06
CA GLN A 188 3.34 -10.73 -3.26
C GLN A 188 3.44 -12.19 -2.77
N PHE A 189 4.30 -12.98 -3.38
CA PHE A 189 4.52 -14.39 -3.02
C PHE A 189 5.54 -14.55 -1.88
N GLY A 190 6.32 -13.50 -1.59
CA GLY A 190 7.26 -13.49 -0.46
C GLY A 190 8.56 -14.21 -0.76
N GLU A 191 9.05 -14.13 -2.00
CA GLU A 191 10.39 -14.59 -2.38
C GLU A 191 11.48 -13.81 -1.63
N GLY A 192 11.12 -12.59 -1.19
CA GLY A 192 12.01 -11.70 -0.48
C GLY A 192 13.01 -10.97 -1.38
N SER A 193 13.63 -9.95 -0.84
CA SER A 193 14.73 -9.27 -1.51
C SER A 193 15.70 -8.69 -0.50
N LEU A 194 16.99 -8.72 -0.83
CA LEU A 194 18.05 -8.15 0.00
C LEU A 194 18.44 -6.77 -0.53
N LYS A 195 18.54 -5.77 0.35
CA LYS A 195 19.08 -4.45 0.04
C LYS A 195 20.30 -4.16 0.89
N GLY A 196 21.43 -3.81 0.26
CA GLY A 196 22.61 -3.30 0.93
C GLY A 196 22.59 -1.79 1.00
N LEU A 197 22.84 -1.23 2.17
CA LEU A 197 23.08 0.20 2.37
C LEU A 197 24.51 0.38 2.86
N PRO A 198 25.39 1.03 2.08
CA PRO A 198 26.76 1.28 2.50
C PRO A 198 26.84 2.42 3.53
N TYR A 199 27.95 2.51 4.25
CA TYR A 199 28.27 3.70 5.01
C TYR A 199 28.47 4.90 4.08
N PHE A 200 27.99 6.07 4.49
CA PHE A 200 28.23 7.33 3.80
C PHE A 200 29.38 8.08 4.47
N ASN A 201 30.14 8.84 3.68
CA ASN A 201 31.26 9.65 4.18
C ASN A 201 30.82 10.68 5.23
N ASN A 202 29.60 11.22 5.10
CA ASN A 202 29.05 12.11 6.12
C ASN A 202 28.16 11.31 7.07
N PRO A 203 28.60 11.10 8.34
CA PRO A 203 27.84 10.33 9.32
C PRO A 203 26.46 10.93 9.65
N GLU A 204 26.31 12.24 9.53
CA GLU A 204 25.05 12.94 9.80
C GLU A 204 23.92 12.48 8.87
N TYR A 205 24.23 12.18 7.60
CA TYR A 205 23.25 11.72 6.62
C TYR A 205 23.41 10.24 6.29
N CYS A 206 24.20 9.50 7.08
CA CYS A 206 24.44 8.10 6.85
C CYS A 206 23.26 7.26 7.37
N PRO A 207 22.59 6.47 6.51
CA PRO A 207 21.47 5.63 6.91
C PRO A 207 21.89 4.56 7.93
N VAL A 208 23.10 4.00 7.80
CA VAL A 208 23.63 2.96 8.69
C VAL A 208 23.88 3.50 10.08
N VAL A 209 24.59 4.64 10.20
CA VAL A 209 24.83 5.30 11.48
C VAL A 209 23.51 5.72 12.14
N SER A 210 22.56 6.17 11.35
CA SER A 210 21.24 6.56 11.87
C SER A 210 20.47 5.37 12.46
N ILE A 211 20.52 4.19 11.82
CA ILE A 211 19.93 2.95 12.40
C ILE A 211 20.63 2.58 13.70
N GLN A 212 21.98 2.60 13.71
CA GLN A 212 22.76 2.25 14.89
C GLN A 212 22.44 3.16 16.08
N ASN A 213 22.35 4.48 15.85
CA ASN A 213 21.98 5.43 16.89
C ASN A 213 20.55 5.19 17.41
N TRP A 214 19.60 4.90 16.50
CA TRP A 214 18.24 4.53 16.85
C TRP A 214 18.22 3.27 17.73
N LEU A 215 18.88 2.20 17.31
CA LEU A 215 18.94 0.93 18.07
C LEU A 215 19.64 1.11 19.42
N SER A 216 20.72 1.88 19.46
CA SER A 216 21.46 2.16 20.70
C SER A 216 20.59 2.85 21.75
N LEU A 217 19.79 3.87 21.36
CA LEU A 217 18.95 4.61 22.30
C LEU A 217 17.65 3.86 22.61
N SER A 218 17.01 3.25 21.62
CA SER A 218 15.73 2.55 21.78
C SER A 218 15.84 1.21 22.52
N LYS A 219 17.06 0.62 22.55
CA LYS A 219 17.34 -0.73 23.09
C LYS A 219 16.50 -1.84 22.45
N ILE A 220 16.01 -1.62 21.21
CA ILE A 220 15.30 -2.65 20.45
C ILE A 220 16.29 -3.72 20.02
N ASN A 221 16.01 -4.97 20.38
CA ASN A 221 16.82 -6.16 20.06
C ASN A 221 15.98 -7.30 19.47
N SER A 222 14.67 -7.11 19.27
CA SER A 222 13.78 -8.09 18.65
C SER A 222 12.48 -7.45 18.16
N GLY A 223 11.78 -8.09 17.21
CA GLY A 223 10.49 -7.64 16.67
C GLY A 223 10.59 -6.34 15.88
N ALA A 224 9.50 -5.58 15.78
CA ALA A 224 9.40 -4.43 14.89
C ALA A 224 10.52 -3.41 15.13
N LEU A 225 11.23 -3.05 14.03
CA LEU A 225 12.35 -2.10 14.04
C LEU A 225 11.89 -0.69 14.41
N PHE A 226 10.75 -0.27 13.86
CA PHE A 226 10.19 1.06 14.12
C PHE A 226 8.87 0.95 14.86
N ARG A 227 8.87 1.37 16.11
CA ARG A 227 7.71 1.27 17.01
C ARG A 227 7.03 2.62 17.19
N ARG A 228 5.73 2.55 17.52
CA ARG A 228 4.95 3.72 17.90
C ARG A 228 5.26 4.09 19.35
N PHE A 229 5.44 5.37 19.62
CA PHE A 229 5.48 5.86 20.98
C PHE A 229 4.06 5.95 21.59
N SER A 230 3.93 5.49 22.83
CA SER A 230 2.75 5.74 23.66
C SER A 230 2.78 7.17 24.22
N LYS A 231 1.69 7.60 24.88
CA LYS A 231 1.70 8.84 25.66
C LYS A 231 2.79 8.73 26.74
N GLY A 232 3.74 9.68 26.77
CA GLY A 232 4.91 9.66 27.66
C GLY A 232 6.15 9.03 27.08
N SER A 233 6.24 8.89 25.72
CA SER A 233 7.43 8.46 24.96
C SER A 233 7.99 7.08 25.30
N LYS A 234 7.15 6.20 25.84
CA LYS A 234 7.49 4.79 26.02
C LYS A 234 7.30 4.02 24.71
N LEU A 235 8.30 3.23 24.33
CA LEU A 235 8.30 2.30 23.20
C LEU A 235 7.48 1.05 23.51
#